data_05c6c0a4c9bfeb2d6bbbe14d7f040221
#
_entry.id   05c6c0a4c9bfeb2d6bbbe14d7f040221
#
_cell.length_a   1.000
_cell.length_b   1.000
_cell.length_c   1.000
_cell.angle_alpha   90.00
_cell.angle_beta   90.00
_cell.angle_gamma   90.00
#
_symmetry.space_group_name_H-M   'P 1'
#
loop_
_entity.id
_entity.type
_entity.pdbx_description
1 polymer ?
#
loop_
_entity_poly.entity_id
_entity_poly.type
_entity_poly.pdbx_seq_one_letter_code
_entity_poly.pdbx_strand_id
1 'polypeptide(L)'
;RQNSSALAKRLRNLGAQVIEMPSIHTVAIDPNERLKKALGEIQHSEKEEWFVFTSPIGVHVFFEQLEKEAWDMRRLLAGKAQIKIAAIGSATAAALKEHGLFADIVPKIYNAGELGKTLAENISEYSAVTIFRAEEGSLELLPPLMETGVPVNDIALYRTEYEVSSLLRHN
;
A
#
# COMPACT_ATOMS: atom_id res chain seq x y z
N ARG A 1 -8.23 2.88 -20.71
CA ARG A 1 -9.65 3.04 -20.33
C ARG A 1 -10.51 3.53 -21.47
N GLN A 2 -10.03 4.47 -22.28
CA GLN A 2 -10.68 4.84 -23.53
C GLN A 2 -10.68 3.68 -24.53
N ASN A 3 -9.67 2.81 -24.44
CA ASN A 3 -9.54 1.64 -25.29
C ASN A 3 -10.59 0.56 -24.99
N SER A 4 -11.06 0.43 -23.75
CA SER A 4 -12.10 -0.56 -23.42
C SER A 4 -13.46 -0.17 -23.99
N SER A 5 -13.83 1.11 -24.02
CA SER A 5 -15.07 1.59 -24.64
C SER A 5 -15.03 1.43 -26.17
N ALA A 6 -13.90 1.72 -26.80
CA ALA A 6 -13.73 1.53 -28.25
C ALA A 6 -13.79 0.05 -28.61
N LEU A 7 -13.16 -0.82 -27.82
CA LEU A 7 -13.18 -2.27 -28.01
C LEU A 7 -14.61 -2.81 -27.85
N ALA A 8 -15.33 -2.41 -26.80
CA ALA A 8 -16.71 -2.81 -26.56
C ALA A 8 -17.61 -2.43 -27.72
N LYS A 9 -17.45 -1.21 -28.26
CA LYS A 9 -18.20 -0.70 -29.40
C LYS A 9 -17.93 -1.52 -30.65
N ARG A 10 -16.67 -1.86 -30.94
CA ARG A 10 -16.26 -2.69 -32.06
C ARG A 10 -16.85 -4.11 -31.97
N LEU A 11 -16.81 -4.70 -30.76
CA LEU A 11 -17.37 -6.02 -30.51
C LEU A 11 -18.89 -6.04 -30.69
N ARG A 12 -19.59 -5.00 -30.23
CA ARG A 12 -21.05 -4.86 -30.47
C ARG A 12 -21.38 -4.76 -31.96
N ASN A 13 -20.60 -4.02 -32.72
CA ASN A 13 -20.75 -3.89 -34.15
C ASN A 13 -20.53 -5.23 -34.89
N LEU A 14 -19.80 -6.15 -34.29
CA LEU A 14 -19.59 -7.51 -34.78
C LEU A 14 -20.66 -8.50 -34.32
N GLY A 15 -21.71 -8.01 -33.62
CA GLY A 15 -22.80 -8.83 -33.09
C GLY A 15 -22.51 -9.51 -31.77
N ALA A 16 -21.40 -9.19 -31.11
CA ALA A 16 -21.09 -9.73 -29.79
C ALA A 16 -21.89 -9.03 -28.71
N GLN A 17 -22.32 -9.80 -27.70
CA GLN A 17 -22.94 -9.25 -26.51
C GLN A 17 -21.83 -8.82 -25.55
N VAL A 18 -21.72 -7.50 -25.30
CA VAL A 18 -20.65 -6.94 -24.47
C VAL A 18 -21.23 -6.34 -23.20
N ILE A 19 -20.70 -6.79 -22.06
CA ILE A 19 -20.99 -6.21 -20.75
C ILE A 19 -19.79 -5.34 -20.36
N GLU A 20 -20.02 -4.03 -20.24
CA GLU A 20 -18.96 -3.12 -19.78
C GLU A 20 -18.73 -3.29 -18.29
N MET A 21 -17.46 -3.51 -17.92
CA MET A 21 -17.04 -3.56 -16.52
C MET A 21 -17.00 -2.15 -15.93
N PRO A 22 -17.34 -1.97 -14.64
CA PRO A 22 -17.16 -0.67 -14.02
C PRO A 22 -15.68 -0.27 -13.99
N SER A 23 -15.44 1.02 -14.15
CA SER A 23 -14.09 1.57 -14.01
C SER A 23 -13.63 1.51 -12.56
N ILE A 24 -12.37 1.13 -12.35
CA ILE A 24 -11.76 1.05 -11.03
C ILE A 24 -10.83 2.24 -10.86
N HIS A 25 -11.04 3.02 -9.80
CA HIS A 25 -10.20 4.15 -9.45
C HIS A 25 -9.61 3.96 -8.06
N THR A 26 -8.35 4.38 -7.91
CA THR A 26 -7.75 4.50 -6.58
C THR A 26 -7.93 5.93 -6.09
N VAL A 27 -8.41 6.07 -4.86
CA VAL A 27 -8.64 7.37 -4.23
C VAL A 27 -7.84 7.44 -2.95
N ALA A 28 -6.92 8.39 -2.88
CA ALA A 28 -6.14 8.61 -1.66
C ALA A 28 -7.05 9.06 -0.51
N ILE A 29 -6.76 8.59 0.68
CA ILE A 29 -7.43 9.04 1.90
C ILE A 29 -6.75 10.35 2.31
N ASP A 30 -7.43 11.47 2.09
CA ASP A 30 -6.89 12.80 2.31
C ASP A 30 -7.98 13.73 2.86
N PRO A 31 -7.80 14.36 4.03
CA PRO A 31 -6.64 14.25 4.92
C PRO A 31 -6.53 12.87 5.59
N ASN A 32 -5.30 12.43 5.86
CA ASN A 32 -5.05 11.16 6.54
C ASN A 32 -4.47 11.40 7.94
N GLU A 33 -5.36 11.55 8.90
CA GLU A 33 -4.98 11.86 10.28
C GLU A 33 -4.23 10.70 10.97
N ARG A 34 -4.55 9.46 10.60
CA ARG A 34 -3.87 8.27 11.13
C ARG A 34 -2.42 8.22 10.64
N LEU A 35 -2.19 8.58 9.37
CA LEU A 35 -0.84 8.67 8.83
C LEU A 35 -0.02 9.76 9.53
N LYS A 36 -0.59 10.94 9.71
CA LYS A 36 0.07 12.05 10.40
C LYS A 36 0.48 11.66 11.83
N LYS A 37 -0.45 11.04 12.54
CA LYS A 37 -0.19 10.58 13.91
C LYS A 37 0.92 9.53 13.94
N ALA A 38 0.88 8.56 13.03
CA ALA A 38 1.88 7.51 12.93
C ALA A 38 3.28 8.08 12.65
N LEU A 39 3.38 9.01 11.70
CA LEU A 39 4.66 9.66 11.36
C LEU A 39 5.24 10.44 12.56
N GLY A 40 4.39 11.15 13.30
CA GLY A 40 4.80 11.85 14.51
C GLY A 40 5.32 10.89 15.58
N GLU A 41 4.67 9.76 15.78
CA GLU A 41 5.11 8.74 16.74
C GLU A 41 6.43 8.10 16.30
N ILE A 42 6.58 7.79 15.03
CA ILE A 42 7.80 7.19 14.47
C ILE A 42 8.99 8.15 14.59
N GLN A 43 8.77 9.45 14.39
CA GLN A 43 9.82 10.46 14.52
C GLN A 43 10.45 10.45 15.91
N HIS A 44 9.68 10.16 16.94
CA HIS A 44 10.12 10.13 18.35
C HIS A 44 10.40 8.72 18.87
N SER A 45 10.26 7.71 18.04
CA SER A 45 10.51 6.31 18.42
C SER A 45 11.98 6.03 18.60
N GLU A 46 12.30 5.13 19.54
CA GLU A 46 13.65 4.57 19.71
C GLU A 46 13.68 3.08 19.34
N LYS A 47 12.59 2.58 18.72
CA LYS A 47 12.45 1.18 18.32
C LYS A 47 12.97 0.92 16.92
N GLU A 48 13.04 -0.35 16.56
CA GLU A 48 13.19 -0.78 15.18
C GLU A 48 11.82 -0.69 14.51
N GLU A 49 11.65 0.30 13.64
CA GLU A 49 10.38 0.58 12.98
C GLU A 49 10.37 -0.04 11.58
N TRP A 50 9.49 -1.00 11.36
CA TRP A 50 9.30 -1.64 10.07
C TRP A 50 8.18 -0.95 9.30
N PHE A 51 8.50 -0.50 8.10
CA PHE A 51 7.52 0.02 7.13
C PHE A 51 7.18 -1.07 6.15
N VAL A 52 5.92 -1.43 6.05
CA VAL A 52 5.45 -2.54 5.20
C VAL A 52 4.59 -2.01 4.08
N PHE A 53 4.97 -2.31 2.84
CA PHE A 53 4.25 -1.90 1.64
C PHE A 53 3.77 -3.13 0.88
N THR A 54 2.50 -3.15 0.49
CA THR A 54 1.88 -4.29 -0.17
C THR A 54 1.51 -4.02 -1.63
N SER A 55 1.78 -2.83 -2.14
CA SER A 55 1.53 -2.49 -3.54
C SER A 55 2.40 -1.33 -4.01
N PRO A 56 2.71 -1.25 -5.32
CA PRO A 56 3.36 -0.06 -5.88
C PRO A 56 2.54 1.21 -5.70
N ILE A 57 1.21 1.12 -5.82
CA ILE A 57 0.30 2.26 -5.62
C ILE A 57 0.45 2.79 -4.19
N GLY A 58 0.49 1.90 -3.21
CA GLY A 58 0.69 2.28 -1.80
C GLY A 58 1.99 3.05 -1.59
N VAL A 59 3.06 2.67 -2.25
CA VAL A 59 4.34 3.38 -2.21
C VAL A 59 4.18 4.80 -2.74
N HIS A 60 3.60 4.95 -3.92
CA HIS A 60 3.43 6.27 -4.55
C HIS A 60 2.50 7.17 -3.74
N VAL A 61 1.40 6.66 -3.24
CA VAL A 61 0.48 7.42 -2.39
C VAL A 61 1.16 7.86 -1.09
N PHE A 62 1.96 6.99 -0.49
CA PHE A 62 2.73 7.32 0.72
C PHE A 62 3.61 8.54 0.49
N PHE A 63 4.41 8.55 -0.58
CA PHE A 63 5.30 9.68 -0.87
C PHE A 63 4.56 10.94 -1.28
N GLU A 64 3.45 10.83 -2.01
CA GLU A 64 2.60 11.98 -2.31
C GLU A 64 2.05 12.63 -1.05
N GLN A 65 1.62 11.83 -0.08
CA GLN A 65 1.09 12.33 1.19
C GLN A 65 2.19 12.93 2.07
N LEU A 66 3.39 12.37 2.06
CA LEU A 66 4.54 12.98 2.73
C LEU A 66 4.80 14.37 2.17
N GLU A 67 4.80 14.52 0.84
CA GLU A 67 5.03 15.80 0.18
C GLU A 67 3.98 16.83 0.57
N LYS A 68 2.70 16.46 0.56
CA LYS A 68 1.60 17.35 0.96
C LYS A 68 1.72 17.83 2.40
N GLU A 69 2.19 16.99 3.30
CA GLU A 69 2.34 17.29 4.71
C GLU A 69 3.71 17.91 5.04
N ALA A 70 4.50 18.21 4.02
CA ALA A 70 5.87 18.73 4.15
C ALA A 70 6.75 17.82 5.04
N TRP A 71 6.54 16.51 5.01
CA TRP A 71 7.40 15.53 5.65
C TRP A 71 8.50 15.08 4.69
N ASP A 72 9.73 15.17 5.16
CA ASP A 72 10.89 14.66 4.45
C ASP A 72 11.30 13.34 5.09
N MET A 73 11.51 12.30 4.27
CA MET A 73 12.00 11.01 4.78
C MET A 73 13.29 11.15 5.58
N ARG A 74 14.13 12.13 5.26
CA ARG A 74 15.36 12.41 6.01
C ARG A 74 15.07 12.75 7.48
N ARG A 75 13.93 13.37 7.79
CA ARG A 75 13.53 13.67 9.17
C ARG A 75 13.27 12.38 9.96
N LEU A 76 12.62 11.41 9.32
CA LEU A 76 12.37 10.10 9.93
C LEU A 76 13.67 9.32 10.11
N LEU A 77 14.52 9.30 9.08
CA LEU A 77 15.79 8.59 9.09
C LEU A 77 16.82 9.21 10.05
N ALA A 78 16.72 10.50 10.32
CA ALA A 78 17.62 11.20 11.23
C ALA A 78 17.24 11.01 12.71
N GLY A 79 16.08 10.44 13.00
CA GLY A 79 15.64 10.14 14.37
C GLY A 79 16.37 8.94 14.96
N LYS A 80 16.01 8.57 16.17
CA LYS A 80 16.59 7.42 16.88
C LYS A 80 16.03 6.09 16.43
N ALA A 81 14.87 6.08 15.74
CA ALA A 81 14.27 4.87 15.22
C ALA A 81 15.16 4.27 14.13
N GLN A 82 15.35 2.96 14.16
CA GLN A 82 15.96 2.24 13.07
C GLN A 82 14.87 1.86 12.08
N ILE A 83 14.84 2.52 10.92
CA ILE A 83 13.81 2.29 9.90
C ILE A 83 14.23 1.14 8.99
N LYS A 84 13.37 0.13 8.93
CA LYS A 84 13.52 -0.99 8.00
C LYS A 84 12.28 -1.12 7.14
N ILE A 85 12.41 -1.70 5.96
CA ILE A 85 11.37 -1.73 4.95
C ILE A 85 11.13 -3.14 4.45
N ALA A 86 9.86 -3.53 4.39
CA ALA A 86 9.43 -4.78 3.81
C ALA A 86 8.46 -4.50 2.65
N ALA A 87 8.67 -5.19 1.54
CA ALA A 87 7.84 -5.11 0.35
C ALA A 87 7.28 -6.49 0.00
N ILE A 88 6.04 -6.54 -0.45
CA ILE A 88 5.38 -7.80 -0.77
C ILE A 88 6.01 -8.53 -1.95
N GLY A 89 6.60 -7.81 -2.89
CA GLY A 89 7.16 -8.40 -4.09
C GLY A 89 8.06 -7.43 -4.84
N SER A 90 8.56 -7.89 -5.99
CA SER A 90 9.54 -7.14 -6.80
C SER A 90 9.00 -5.83 -7.35
N ALA A 91 7.72 -5.76 -7.75
CA ALA A 91 7.11 -4.54 -8.26
C ALA A 91 7.03 -3.44 -7.18
N THR A 92 6.67 -3.83 -5.96
CA THR A 92 6.62 -2.91 -4.81
C THR A 92 8.03 -2.46 -4.42
N ALA A 93 8.99 -3.37 -4.42
CA ALA A 93 10.39 -3.06 -4.17
C ALA A 93 10.94 -2.09 -5.22
N ALA A 94 10.59 -2.28 -6.50
CA ALA A 94 10.98 -1.37 -7.57
C ALA A 94 10.39 0.03 -7.39
N ALA A 95 9.13 0.14 -6.97
CA ALA A 95 8.49 1.42 -6.67
C ALA A 95 9.21 2.16 -5.53
N LEU A 96 9.58 1.45 -4.47
CA LEU A 96 10.39 2.01 -3.38
C LEU A 96 11.73 2.54 -3.87
N LYS A 97 12.37 1.79 -4.76
CA LYS A 97 13.66 2.16 -5.34
C LYS A 97 13.61 3.46 -6.14
N GLU A 98 12.49 3.70 -6.83
CA GLU A 98 12.26 4.97 -7.54
C GLU A 98 12.27 6.18 -6.59
N HIS A 99 11.95 5.96 -5.32
CA HIS A 99 11.98 6.98 -4.27
C HIS A 99 13.26 6.92 -3.41
N GLY A 100 14.24 6.15 -3.83
CA GLY A 100 15.53 6.07 -3.14
C GLY A 100 15.57 5.12 -1.95
N LEU A 101 14.59 4.26 -1.78
CA LEU A 101 14.53 3.31 -0.68
C LEU A 101 14.69 1.87 -1.16
N PHE A 102 15.47 1.08 -0.41
CA PHE A 102 15.64 -0.34 -0.69
C PHE A 102 14.87 -1.17 0.32
N ALA A 103 14.16 -2.19 -0.15
CA ALA A 103 13.51 -3.12 0.74
C ALA A 103 14.53 -4.02 1.43
N ASP A 104 14.42 -4.14 2.74
CA ASP A 104 15.24 -5.07 3.55
C ASP A 104 14.73 -6.49 3.44
N ILE A 105 13.41 -6.64 3.28
CA ILE A 105 12.73 -7.93 3.15
C ILE A 105 11.78 -7.92 1.96
N VAL A 106 11.88 -8.98 1.15
CA VAL A 106 10.89 -9.35 0.13
C VAL A 106 10.69 -10.86 0.28
N PRO A 107 9.46 -11.36 0.49
CA PRO A 107 9.25 -12.80 0.66
C PRO A 107 9.52 -13.53 -0.65
N LYS A 108 9.80 -14.82 -0.58
CA LYS A 108 10.05 -15.67 -1.76
C LYS A 108 8.78 -15.83 -2.61
N ILE A 109 7.64 -15.90 -1.95
CA ILE A 109 6.32 -15.98 -2.61
C ILE A 109 5.60 -14.66 -2.34
N TYR A 110 5.15 -13.99 -3.40
CA TYR A 110 4.61 -12.64 -3.35
C TYR A 110 3.13 -12.62 -2.95
N ASN A 111 2.85 -12.87 -1.69
CA ASN A 111 1.52 -12.72 -1.13
C ASN A 111 1.58 -12.22 0.32
N ALA A 112 0.44 -11.75 0.82
CA ALA A 112 0.34 -11.14 2.14
C ALA A 112 0.69 -12.10 3.29
N GLY A 113 0.23 -13.34 3.19
CA GLY A 113 0.51 -14.35 4.21
C GLY A 113 2.00 -14.66 4.33
N GLU A 114 2.68 -14.82 3.20
CA GLU A 114 4.12 -15.07 3.16
C GLU A 114 4.93 -13.86 3.61
N LEU A 115 4.48 -12.65 3.26
CA LEU A 115 5.11 -11.43 3.76
C LEU A 115 5.01 -11.35 5.28
N GLY A 116 3.84 -11.62 5.84
CA GLY A 116 3.62 -11.63 7.28
C GLY A 116 4.51 -12.64 8.00
N LYS A 117 4.61 -13.86 7.49
CA LYS A 117 5.46 -14.91 8.05
C LYS A 117 6.94 -14.53 7.99
N THR A 118 7.41 -14.06 6.84
CA THR A 118 8.81 -13.67 6.66
C THR A 118 9.17 -12.51 7.58
N LEU A 119 8.30 -11.53 7.69
CA LEU A 119 8.51 -10.40 8.58
C LEU A 119 8.53 -10.84 10.05
N ALA A 120 7.59 -11.71 10.46
CA ALA A 120 7.55 -12.25 11.82
C ALA A 120 8.84 -12.96 12.23
N GLU A 121 9.51 -13.63 11.29
CA GLU A 121 10.80 -14.29 11.51
C GLU A 121 11.96 -13.32 11.72
N ASN A 122 11.80 -12.06 11.30
CA ASN A 122 12.88 -11.06 11.28
C ASN A 122 12.68 -9.94 12.30
N ILE A 123 11.53 -9.82 12.92
CA ILE A 123 11.27 -8.81 13.95
C ILE A 123 11.65 -9.35 15.33
N SER A 124 11.90 -8.42 16.26
CA SER A 124 12.23 -8.72 17.65
C SER A 124 11.21 -8.08 18.59
N GLU A 125 11.36 -8.31 19.89
CA GLU A 125 10.53 -7.64 20.91
C GLU A 125 10.68 -6.12 20.92
N TYR A 126 11.76 -5.60 20.33
CA TYR A 126 12.03 -4.16 20.22
C TYR A 126 11.52 -3.55 18.91
N SER A 127 10.84 -4.33 18.10
CA SER A 127 10.30 -3.88 16.83
C SER A 127 8.89 -3.31 16.98
N ALA A 128 8.53 -2.43 16.06
CA ALA A 128 7.16 -2.01 15.82
C ALA A 128 6.92 -2.04 14.32
N VAL A 129 5.70 -2.28 13.90
CA VAL A 129 5.35 -2.44 12.49
C VAL A 129 4.28 -1.44 12.11
N THR A 130 4.50 -0.73 11.01
CA THR A 130 3.48 0.13 10.39
C THR A 130 3.26 -0.35 8.96
N ILE A 131 2.02 -0.68 8.63
CA ILE A 131 1.62 -1.16 7.32
C ILE A 131 0.99 -0.01 6.56
N PHE A 132 1.48 0.26 5.36
CA PHE A 132 0.96 1.28 4.46
C PHE A 132 0.35 0.61 3.24
N ARG A 133 -0.99 0.63 3.15
CA ARG A 133 -1.68 -0.14 2.11
C ARG A 133 -3.08 0.37 1.80
N ALA A 134 -3.77 -0.32 0.91
CA ALA A 134 -5.18 -0.07 0.62
C ALA A 134 -6.05 -0.37 1.84
N GLU A 135 -7.17 0.36 1.96
CA GLU A 135 -8.17 0.14 3.01
C GLU A 135 -8.67 -1.32 3.02
N GLU A 136 -8.89 -1.89 1.83
CA GLU A 136 -9.38 -3.25 1.63
C GLU A 136 -8.24 -4.28 1.45
N GLY A 137 -7.13 -4.08 2.12
CA GLY A 137 -6.00 -5.00 2.06
C GLY A 137 -6.29 -6.38 2.65
N SER A 138 -5.49 -7.36 2.24
CA SER A 138 -5.65 -8.76 2.69
C SER A 138 -5.52 -8.91 4.21
N LEU A 139 -6.45 -9.63 4.80
CA LEU A 139 -6.42 -9.95 6.23
C LEU A 139 -5.31 -10.95 6.60
N GLU A 140 -4.74 -11.64 5.62
CA GLU A 140 -3.71 -12.67 5.85
C GLU A 140 -2.37 -12.13 6.33
N LEU A 141 -2.13 -10.83 6.14
CA LEU A 141 -0.90 -10.18 6.60
C LEU A 141 -0.82 -10.09 8.13
N LEU A 142 -1.96 -9.86 8.78
CA LEU A 142 -1.99 -9.52 10.21
C LEU A 142 -1.72 -10.70 11.17
N PRO A 143 -2.30 -11.90 10.99
CA PRO A 143 -2.16 -12.98 11.99
C PRO A 143 -0.72 -13.31 12.37
N PRO A 144 0.23 -13.51 11.42
CA PRO A 144 1.62 -13.79 11.80
C PRO A 144 2.27 -12.66 12.60
N LEU A 145 1.92 -11.41 12.28
CA LEU A 145 2.46 -10.23 12.98
C LEU A 145 1.85 -10.08 14.37
N MET A 146 0.55 -10.31 14.51
CA MET A 146 -0.14 -10.20 15.79
C MET A 146 0.35 -11.25 16.79
N GLU A 147 0.72 -12.44 16.33
CA GLU A 147 1.27 -13.50 17.16
C GLU A 147 2.61 -13.13 17.79
N THR A 148 3.36 -12.20 17.20
CA THR A 148 4.65 -11.75 17.73
C THR A 148 4.49 -10.87 18.97
N GLY A 149 3.32 -10.27 19.17
CA GLY A 149 3.06 -9.36 20.28
C GLY A 149 3.62 -7.95 20.10
N VAL A 150 4.29 -7.64 18.98
CA VAL A 150 4.81 -6.29 18.72
C VAL A 150 3.66 -5.34 18.34
N PRO A 151 3.82 -4.02 18.58
CA PRO A 151 2.84 -3.06 18.11
C PRO A 151 2.72 -3.11 16.58
N VAL A 152 1.49 -3.21 16.08
CA VAL A 152 1.19 -3.21 14.65
C VAL A 152 0.15 -2.12 14.37
N ASN A 153 0.50 -1.21 13.47
CA ASN A 153 -0.36 -0.11 13.06
C ASN A 153 -0.66 -0.26 11.57
N ASP A 154 -1.91 -0.54 11.24
CA ASP A 154 -2.36 -0.76 9.86
C ASP A 154 -2.98 0.54 9.33
N ILE A 155 -2.26 1.24 8.47
CA ILE A 155 -2.63 2.54 7.95
C ILE A 155 -3.16 2.40 6.52
N ALA A 156 -4.44 2.68 6.35
CA ALA A 156 -5.03 2.79 5.03
C ALA A 156 -4.58 4.10 4.38
N LEU A 157 -3.98 4.01 3.19
CA LEU A 157 -3.51 5.17 2.42
C LEU A 157 -4.48 5.54 1.31
N TYR A 158 -5.19 4.57 0.77
CA TYR A 158 -6.10 4.76 -0.33
C TYR A 158 -7.18 3.69 -0.30
N ARG A 159 -8.22 3.93 -1.06
CA ARG A 159 -9.29 2.96 -1.29
C ARG A 159 -9.55 2.83 -2.77
N THR A 160 -10.17 1.73 -3.15
CA THR A 160 -10.59 1.47 -4.52
C THR A 160 -12.06 1.84 -4.65
N GLU A 161 -12.39 2.68 -5.63
CA GLU A 161 -13.76 3.06 -5.94
C GLU A 161 -14.14 2.55 -7.31
N TYR A 162 -15.40 2.14 -7.47
CA TYR A 162 -15.96 1.67 -8.72
C TYR A 162 -16.89 2.73 -9.27
N GLU A 163 -16.69 3.09 -10.54
CA GLU A 163 -17.56 4.01 -11.26
C GLU A 163 -18.27 3.28 -12.37
N VAL A 164 -19.61 3.31 -12.33
CA VAL A 164 -20.42 2.70 -13.38
C VAL A 164 -20.56 3.71 -14.53
N SER A 165 -20.18 3.28 -15.74
CA SER A 165 -20.31 4.10 -16.94
C SER A 165 -21.76 4.59 -17.11
N SER A 166 -21.94 5.88 -17.44
CA SER A 166 -23.23 6.48 -17.68
C SER A 166 -23.99 5.82 -18.86
N LEU A 167 -23.27 5.13 -19.75
CA LEU A 167 -23.85 4.39 -20.87
C LEU A 167 -24.67 3.17 -20.43
N LEU A 168 -24.44 2.64 -19.24
CA LEU A 168 -25.20 1.53 -18.69
C LEU A 168 -26.52 1.97 -18.07
N ARG A 169 -26.75 3.27 -17.89
CA ARG A 169 -27.97 3.82 -17.27
C ARG A 169 -29.12 4.03 -18.25
N HIS A 170 -28.87 3.93 -19.57
CA HIS A 170 -29.85 4.20 -20.62
C HIS A 170 -30.37 2.94 -21.32
N ASN A 171 -30.01 1.79 -20.86
CA ASN A 171 -30.50 0.50 -21.32
C ASN A 171 -31.35 -0.12 -20.20
#